data_79d3675ee20e1d21666f6066cebd8c5e
#
_entry.id   79d3675ee20e1d21666f6066cebd8c5e
#
_cell.length_a   1.000
_cell.length_b   1.000
_cell.length_c   1.000
_cell.angle_alpha   90.00
_cell.angle_beta   90.00
_cell.angle_gamma   90.00
#
_symmetry.space_group_name_H-M   'P 1'
#
loop_
_entity.id
_entity.type
_entity.pdbx_description
1 polymer ?
#
loop_
_entity_poly.entity_id
_entity_poly.type
_entity_poly.pdbx_seq_one_letter_code
_entity_poly.pdbx_strand_id
1 'polypeptide(L)'
;MAITNGFEMVFNRRLIFGENKVTEIPGILNWYNKKKVLFVTFSAEFDAFKKISSLLTDAGMAVVPYEVKTEPTLQIIDHGRDIYVAEGCDCTIALGGGSVVDAAKVIGMLAVNGGDTEDYQMRGKAV
;
A
#
# COMPACT_ATOMS: atom_id res chain seq x y z
N MET A 1 12.09 -2.28 30.53
CA MET A 1 12.43 -0.90 30.15
C MET A 1 11.51 0.06 30.91
N ALA A 2 12.07 1.03 31.55
CA ALA A 2 11.27 2.06 32.23
C ALA A 2 10.87 3.14 31.20
N ILE A 3 9.61 3.55 31.23
CA ILE A 3 9.13 4.66 30.43
C ILE A 3 9.09 5.87 31.34
N THR A 4 10.05 6.78 31.16
CA THR A 4 10.25 7.92 32.06
C THR A 4 9.53 9.18 31.61
N ASN A 5 9.42 9.38 30.31
CA ASN A 5 8.89 10.62 29.75
C ASN A 5 7.63 10.39 28.88
N GLY A 6 7.01 9.24 29.08
CA GLY A 6 5.88 8.86 28.24
C GLY A 6 6.31 8.40 26.84
N PHE A 7 5.35 8.07 26.03
CA PHE A 7 5.58 7.65 24.64
C PHE A 7 4.34 7.96 23.81
N GLU A 8 4.56 8.04 22.51
CA GLU A 8 3.48 8.18 21.53
C GLU A 8 3.37 6.90 20.70
N MET A 9 2.16 6.41 20.52
CA MET A 9 1.85 5.30 19.63
C MET A 9 0.89 5.78 18.56
N VAL A 10 1.22 5.48 17.30
CA VAL A 10 0.34 5.77 16.18
C VAL A 10 -0.26 4.46 15.69
N PHE A 11 -1.58 4.36 15.82
CA PHE A 11 -2.33 3.21 15.34
C PHE A 11 -2.88 3.46 13.95
N ASN A 12 -3.36 2.40 13.32
CA ASN A 12 -4.15 2.54 12.10
C ASN A 12 -5.32 3.47 12.36
N ARG A 13 -5.61 4.32 11.40
CA ARG A 13 -6.74 5.27 11.53
C ARG A 13 -8.06 4.53 11.66
N ARG A 14 -8.17 3.38 11.01
CA ARG A 14 -9.43 2.63 10.95
C ARG A 14 -9.15 1.15 10.80
N LEU A 15 -9.80 0.34 11.60
CA LEU A 15 -9.80 -1.12 11.50
C LEU A 15 -11.23 -1.58 11.26
N ILE A 16 -11.45 -2.35 10.20
CA ILE A 16 -12.74 -2.93 9.86
C ILE A 16 -12.54 -4.44 9.84
N PHE A 17 -13.24 -5.15 10.72
CA PHE A 17 -13.11 -6.58 10.87
C PHE A 17 -14.47 -7.27 10.72
N GLY A 18 -14.51 -8.37 9.96
CA GLY A 18 -15.71 -9.17 9.78
C GLY A 18 -15.77 -9.81 8.41
N GLU A 19 -16.74 -10.70 8.21
CA GLU A 19 -16.93 -11.35 6.92
C GLU A 19 -17.32 -10.33 5.85
N ASN A 20 -16.81 -10.52 4.65
CA ASN A 20 -17.10 -9.70 3.46
C ASN A 20 -16.84 -8.19 3.63
N LYS A 21 -16.07 -7.80 4.63
CA LYS A 21 -15.77 -6.38 4.86
C LYS A 21 -14.94 -5.76 3.74
N VAL A 22 -14.29 -6.58 2.90
CA VAL A 22 -13.58 -6.09 1.71
C VAL A 22 -14.50 -5.35 0.74
N THR A 23 -15.81 -5.60 0.79
CA THR A 23 -16.78 -4.89 -0.03
C THR A 23 -16.88 -3.41 0.30
N GLU A 24 -16.35 -2.98 1.44
CA GLU A 24 -16.34 -1.57 1.84
C GLU A 24 -15.16 -0.79 1.25
N ILE A 25 -14.17 -1.46 0.66
CA ILE A 25 -12.97 -0.80 0.14
C ILE A 25 -13.30 0.30 -0.88
N PRO A 26 -14.14 0.06 -1.91
CA PRO A 26 -14.44 1.11 -2.86
C PRO A 26 -15.04 2.37 -2.23
N GLY A 27 -15.94 2.20 -1.27
CA GLY A 27 -16.55 3.32 -0.56
C GLY A 27 -15.54 4.11 0.26
N ILE A 28 -14.59 3.43 0.89
CA ILE A 28 -13.51 4.07 1.65
C ILE A 28 -12.62 4.89 0.73
N LEU A 29 -12.18 4.32 -0.40
CA LEU A 29 -11.35 5.03 -1.36
C LEU A 29 -12.07 6.22 -1.96
N ASN A 30 -13.36 6.08 -2.24
CA ASN A 30 -14.18 7.18 -2.74
C ASN A 30 -14.29 8.31 -1.72
N TRP A 31 -14.41 7.98 -0.45
CA TRP A 31 -14.41 8.97 0.64
C TRP A 31 -13.12 9.80 0.63
N TYR A 32 -11.96 9.16 0.37
CA TYR A 32 -10.66 9.85 0.28
C TYR A 32 -10.39 10.40 -1.12
N ASN A 33 -11.36 10.32 -2.01
CA ASN A 33 -11.24 10.85 -3.38
C ASN A 33 -10.13 10.19 -4.20
N LYS A 34 -9.91 8.89 -3.98
CA LYS A 34 -8.91 8.11 -4.70
C LYS A 34 -9.51 7.45 -5.93
N LYS A 35 -8.75 7.44 -7.03
CA LYS A 35 -9.26 6.98 -8.34
C LYS A 35 -8.39 5.92 -8.98
N LYS A 36 -7.13 5.84 -8.65
CA LYS A 36 -6.21 4.89 -9.27
C LYS A 36 -5.28 4.27 -8.23
N VAL A 37 -5.35 2.95 -8.15
CA VAL A 37 -4.73 2.17 -7.06
C VAL A 37 -3.54 1.39 -7.59
N LEU A 38 -2.39 1.49 -6.93
CA LEU A 38 -1.35 0.48 -7.05
C LEU A 38 -1.71 -0.66 -6.09
N PHE A 39 -2.09 -1.81 -6.64
CA PHE A 39 -2.53 -2.95 -5.85
C PHE A 39 -1.38 -3.93 -5.67
N VAL A 40 -0.73 -3.86 -4.52
CA VAL A 40 0.43 -4.67 -4.18
C VAL A 40 -0.04 -6.01 -3.60
N THR A 41 0.43 -7.10 -4.17
CA THR A 41 0.04 -8.45 -3.75
C THR A 41 1.18 -9.44 -4.00
N PHE A 42 1.08 -10.61 -3.38
CA PHE A 42 1.97 -11.72 -3.71
C PHE A 42 1.66 -12.27 -5.10
N SER A 43 0.38 -12.42 -5.44
CA SER A 43 -0.03 -12.92 -6.75
C SER A 43 -1.36 -12.33 -7.19
N ALA A 44 -1.38 -11.79 -8.40
CA ALA A 44 -2.60 -11.33 -9.04
C ALA A 44 -3.53 -12.47 -9.45
N GLU A 45 -3.07 -13.73 -9.34
CA GLU A 45 -3.90 -14.91 -9.61
C GLU A 45 -4.75 -15.33 -8.41
N PHE A 46 -4.53 -14.75 -7.23
CA PHE A 46 -5.38 -15.04 -6.07
C PHE A 46 -6.82 -14.64 -6.32
N ASP A 47 -7.76 -15.50 -5.92
CA ASP A 47 -9.19 -15.19 -6.02
C ASP A 47 -9.56 -13.92 -5.26
N ALA A 48 -8.97 -13.72 -4.10
CA ALA A 48 -9.19 -12.50 -3.32
C ALA A 48 -8.72 -11.25 -4.07
N PHE A 49 -7.58 -11.31 -4.77
CA PHE A 49 -7.10 -10.21 -5.59
C PHE A 49 -8.10 -9.90 -6.71
N LYS A 50 -8.55 -10.92 -7.42
CA LYS A 50 -9.50 -10.78 -8.53
C LYS A 50 -10.82 -10.19 -8.06
N LYS A 51 -11.32 -10.67 -6.92
CA LYS A 51 -12.55 -10.16 -6.32
C LYS A 51 -12.45 -8.68 -5.97
N ILE A 52 -11.39 -8.29 -5.28
CA ILE A 52 -11.20 -6.90 -4.87
C ILE A 52 -10.98 -6.00 -6.09
N SER A 53 -10.20 -6.46 -7.06
CA SER A 53 -9.99 -5.71 -8.31
C SER A 53 -11.29 -5.47 -9.06
N SER A 54 -12.17 -6.47 -9.11
CA SER A 54 -13.48 -6.33 -9.72
C SER A 54 -14.35 -5.32 -8.99
N LEU A 55 -14.35 -5.35 -7.65
CA LEU A 55 -15.07 -4.37 -6.84
C LEU A 55 -14.61 -2.94 -7.13
N LEU A 56 -13.29 -2.76 -7.29
CA LEU A 56 -12.70 -1.45 -7.57
C LEU A 56 -13.05 -0.97 -8.99
N THR A 57 -12.89 -1.83 -9.99
CA THR A 57 -13.19 -1.46 -11.38
C THR A 57 -14.68 -1.21 -11.58
N ASP A 58 -15.54 -1.98 -10.94
CA ASP A 58 -17.00 -1.76 -10.99
C ASP A 58 -17.38 -0.42 -10.37
N ALA A 59 -16.60 0.06 -9.42
CA ALA A 59 -16.80 1.37 -8.78
C ALA A 59 -16.14 2.52 -9.56
N GLY A 60 -15.60 2.26 -10.74
CA GLY A 60 -14.99 3.28 -11.59
C GLY A 60 -13.53 3.60 -11.29
N MET A 61 -12.87 2.77 -10.49
CA MET A 61 -11.45 2.95 -10.15
C MET A 61 -10.55 2.17 -11.10
N ALA A 62 -9.36 2.68 -11.37
CA ALA A 62 -8.34 1.97 -12.12
C ALA A 62 -7.42 1.20 -11.16
N VAL A 63 -7.04 0.00 -11.56
CA VAL A 63 -6.18 -0.88 -10.75
C VAL A 63 -4.90 -1.19 -11.52
N VAL A 64 -3.77 -0.93 -10.90
CA VAL A 64 -2.45 -1.30 -11.42
C VAL A 64 -1.89 -2.37 -10.49
N PRO A 65 -1.80 -3.64 -10.92
CA PRO A 65 -1.27 -4.69 -10.07
C PRO A 65 0.26 -4.59 -9.96
N TYR A 66 0.78 -4.91 -8.78
CA TYR A 66 2.21 -5.01 -8.54
C TYR A 66 2.50 -6.21 -7.65
N GLU A 67 3.18 -7.22 -8.20
CA GLU A 67 3.47 -8.45 -7.47
C GLU A 67 4.80 -8.35 -6.74
N VAL A 68 4.78 -8.76 -5.45
CA VAL A 68 5.98 -8.89 -4.60
C VAL A 68 6.03 -10.33 -4.13
N LYS A 69 6.89 -11.14 -4.77
CA LYS A 69 6.95 -12.59 -4.56
C LYS A 69 8.06 -13.02 -3.62
N THR A 70 8.89 -12.11 -3.21
CA THR A 70 10.02 -12.38 -2.31
C THR A 70 10.05 -11.32 -1.23
N GLU A 71 10.96 -11.47 -0.28
CA GLU A 71 11.27 -10.39 0.65
C GLU A 71 11.65 -9.14 -0.17
N PRO A 72 11.02 -7.99 0.07
CA PRO A 72 11.23 -6.83 -0.78
C PRO A 72 12.65 -6.30 -0.67
N THR A 73 13.30 -6.15 -1.83
CA THR A 73 14.59 -5.48 -1.95
C THR A 73 14.41 -4.00 -2.21
N LEU A 74 15.47 -3.23 -2.07
CA LEU A 74 15.44 -1.80 -2.42
C LEU A 74 14.98 -1.60 -3.86
N GLN A 75 15.47 -2.43 -4.77
CA GLN A 75 15.10 -2.36 -6.19
C GLN A 75 13.63 -2.65 -6.43
N ILE A 76 13.07 -3.63 -5.74
CA ILE A 76 11.65 -3.98 -5.86
C ILE A 76 10.78 -2.81 -5.41
N ILE A 77 11.13 -2.18 -4.32
CA ILE A 77 10.37 -1.05 -3.78
C ILE A 77 10.50 0.17 -4.69
N ASP A 78 11.72 0.50 -5.12
CA ASP A 78 11.96 1.65 -6.00
C ASP A 78 11.25 1.47 -7.35
N HIS A 79 11.25 0.24 -7.88
CA HIS A 79 10.52 -0.06 -9.12
C HIS A 79 9.01 0.11 -8.94
N GLY A 80 8.47 -0.34 -7.82
CA GLY A 80 7.06 -0.14 -7.49
C GLY A 80 6.69 1.34 -7.40
N ARG A 81 7.54 2.15 -6.79
CA ARG A 81 7.40 3.60 -6.76
C ARG A 81 7.39 4.18 -8.16
N ASP A 82 8.29 3.74 -9.03
CA ASP A 82 8.38 4.24 -10.40
C ASP A 82 7.10 3.93 -11.18
N ILE A 83 6.54 2.73 -11.01
CA ILE A 83 5.26 2.37 -11.62
C ILE A 83 4.13 3.23 -11.07
N TYR A 84 4.09 3.43 -9.76
CA TYR A 84 3.09 4.28 -9.12
C TYR A 84 3.07 5.68 -9.74
N VAL A 85 4.24 6.28 -9.88
CA VAL A 85 4.36 7.63 -10.44
C VAL A 85 4.04 7.65 -11.94
N ALA A 86 4.60 6.71 -12.70
CA ALA A 86 4.40 6.66 -14.15
C ALA A 86 2.94 6.43 -14.53
N GLU A 87 2.24 5.58 -13.76
CA GLU A 87 0.83 5.27 -14.01
C GLU A 87 -0.12 6.32 -13.42
N GLY A 88 0.37 7.26 -12.63
CA GLY A 88 -0.46 8.27 -12.00
C GLY A 88 -1.35 7.72 -10.88
N CYS A 89 -0.88 6.72 -10.15
CA CYS A 89 -1.60 6.20 -8.99
C CYS A 89 -1.71 7.27 -7.91
N ASP A 90 -2.75 7.18 -7.09
CA ASP A 90 -2.99 8.11 -5.99
C ASP A 90 -3.12 7.42 -4.63
N CYS A 91 -3.05 6.09 -4.60
CA CYS A 91 -3.05 5.30 -3.37
C CYS A 91 -2.50 3.91 -3.61
N THR A 92 -2.24 3.19 -2.52
CA THR A 92 -1.87 1.78 -2.55
C THR A 92 -2.87 0.94 -1.79
N ILE A 93 -3.09 -0.29 -2.26
CA ILE A 93 -3.76 -1.35 -1.51
C ILE A 93 -2.76 -2.50 -1.41
N ALA A 94 -2.74 -3.18 -0.28
CA ALA A 94 -1.91 -4.36 -0.08
C ALA A 94 -2.78 -5.56 0.29
N LEU A 95 -2.54 -6.68 -0.38
CA LEU A 95 -3.18 -7.96 -0.09
C LEU A 95 -2.11 -9.02 0.06
N GLY A 96 -1.87 -9.49 1.27
CA GLY A 96 -0.85 -10.51 1.53
C GLY A 96 -0.27 -10.41 2.93
N GLY A 97 0.87 -11.02 3.11
CA GLY A 97 1.60 -11.01 4.38
C GLY A 97 2.42 -9.76 4.60
N GLY A 98 3.25 -9.79 5.65
CA GLY A 98 4.03 -8.64 6.09
C GLY A 98 4.90 -8.02 5.01
N SER A 99 5.57 -8.84 4.19
CA SER A 99 6.44 -8.34 3.11
C SER A 99 5.68 -7.51 2.09
N VAL A 100 4.47 -7.95 1.72
CA VAL A 100 3.62 -7.22 0.77
C VAL A 100 3.13 -5.91 1.37
N VAL A 101 2.65 -5.96 2.61
CA VAL A 101 2.12 -4.78 3.30
C VAL A 101 3.23 -3.74 3.53
N ASP A 102 4.40 -4.19 3.96
CA ASP A 102 5.55 -3.30 4.18
C ASP A 102 6.00 -2.65 2.87
N ALA A 103 6.09 -3.42 1.79
CA ALA A 103 6.43 -2.89 0.48
C ALA A 103 5.44 -1.81 0.03
N ALA A 104 4.14 -2.06 0.18
CA ALA A 104 3.11 -1.10 -0.20
C ALA A 104 3.21 0.22 0.59
N LYS A 105 3.47 0.14 1.88
CA LYS A 105 3.65 1.31 2.73
C LYS A 105 4.84 2.16 2.28
N VAL A 106 5.98 1.53 2.03
CA VAL A 106 7.20 2.25 1.63
C VAL A 106 7.03 2.85 0.23
N ILE A 107 6.45 2.10 -0.70
CA ILE A 107 6.17 2.61 -2.05
C ILE A 107 5.30 3.87 -1.98
N GLY A 108 4.22 3.84 -1.21
CA GLY A 108 3.33 4.98 -1.06
C GLY A 108 4.03 6.19 -0.44
N MET A 109 4.87 5.95 0.56
CA MET A 109 5.66 6.99 1.21
C MET A 109 6.65 7.65 0.23
N LEU A 110 7.40 6.84 -0.53
CA LEU A 110 8.35 7.35 -1.51
C LEU A 110 7.68 8.16 -2.61
N ALA A 111 6.52 7.69 -3.08
CA ALA A 111 5.79 8.36 -4.14
C ALA A 111 5.36 9.78 -3.74
N VAL A 112 5.07 9.99 -2.46
CA VAL A 112 4.66 11.30 -1.94
C VAL A 112 5.86 12.18 -1.56
N ASN A 113 6.87 11.58 -0.94
CA ASN A 113 8.00 12.35 -0.36
C ASN A 113 9.21 12.45 -1.29
N GLY A 114 9.28 11.62 -2.33
CA GLY A 114 10.41 11.58 -3.25
C GLY A 114 11.63 10.84 -2.68
N GLY A 115 12.62 10.63 -3.51
CA GLY A 115 13.84 9.88 -3.15
C GLY A 115 13.70 8.39 -3.36
N ASP A 116 14.73 7.66 -3.04
CA ASP A 116 14.81 6.21 -3.14
C ASP A 116 14.73 5.56 -1.76
N THR A 117 14.45 4.26 -1.71
CA THR A 117 14.35 3.51 -0.45
C THR A 117 15.59 3.67 0.41
N GLU A 118 16.77 3.66 -0.21
CA GLU A 118 18.04 3.81 0.48
C GLU A 118 18.13 5.12 1.27
N ASP A 119 17.52 6.19 0.79
CA ASP A 119 17.49 7.50 1.46
C ASP A 119 16.79 7.46 2.81
N TYR A 120 15.92 6.49 3.04
CA TYR A 120 15.05 6.39 4.21
C TYR A 120 15.44 5.27 5.17
N GLN A 121 16.61 4.67 4.99
CA GLN A 121 17.14 3.71 5.96
C GLN A 121 17.58 4.43 7.23
N MET A 122 18.13 3.70 8.18
CA MET A 122 18.40 4.17 9.55
C MET A 122 19.08 5.55 9.67
N ARG A 123 19.76 6.00 8.62
CA ARG A 123 20.41 7.31 8.58
C ARG A 123 19.84 8.19 7.48
N GLY A 124 18.71 7.80 6.94
CA GLY A 124 18.16 8.45 5.80
C GLY A 124 17.43 9.75 6.14
N LYS A 125 16.71 10.25 5.13
CA LYS A 125 15.93 11.45 5.24
C LYS A 125 14.81 11.28 6.26
N ALA A 126 14.53 12.32 7.01
CA ALA A 126 13.33 12.36 7.83
C ALA A 126 12.08 12.41 6.95
N VAL A 127 11.08 11.71 7.37
CA VAL A 127 9.80 11.64 6.66
C VAL A 127 8.77 12.55 7.31
#